data_8d2ef2345e6cb7d213409208ba30306b
#
_entry.id   8d2ef2345e6cb7d213409208ba30306b
#
_cell.length_a   1.000
_cell.length_b   1.000
_cell.length_c   1.000
_cell.angle_alpha   90.00
_cell.angle_beta   90.00
_cell.angle_gamma   90.00
#
_symmetry.space_group_name_H-M   'P 1'
#
loop_
_entity.id
_entity.type
_entity.pdbx_description
1 polymer ?
#
loop_
_entity_poly.entity_id
_entity_poly.type
_entity_poly.pdbx_seq_one_letter_code
_entity_poly.pdbx_strand_id
1 'polypeptide(L)'
;RPAPDENGQYVSYSAFVDFNRKNLFEIVKISETPILTLGELGTFDEFGTYPVSVFRRENDIIAYYGGWTRCESIPFTVAIGAAVSCDNGKTFTKLGAGPLLTSTLNEPFVLSGPKIRKFNNHWYLWYVAGTRWIENNDKPEAVYKIRMADSDDGIHWKRTCKNIIESRIEEDECQASPDVFFMQGKYHMFFCYKYSLNFINNDRGYRIGYAYSENMIDWIRDDTKVGIDISSEGWDSQSIAYPHVFELDNQIYMYYLGNLVGKFGFGLAKLENYNS
;
A
#
# COMPACT_ATOMS: atom_id res chain seq x y z
N ARG A 1 -7.32 -1.40 9.53
CA ARG A 1 -7.05 -2.73 10.04
C ARG A 1 -8.34 -3.53 10.13
N PRO A 2 -8.38 -4.82 9.75
CA PRO A 2 -9.56 -5.65 9.94
C PRO A 2 -9.99 -5.70 11.41
N ALA A 3 -11.28 -5.59 11.64
CA ALA A 3 -11.92 -5.71 12.95
C ALA A 3 -13.13 -6.66 12.85
N PRO A 4 -13.50 -7.38 13.91
CA PRO A 4 -14.69 -8.20 13.89
C PRO A 4 -15.95 -7.32 13.79
N ASP A 5 -16.90 -7.76 12.96
CA ASP A 5 -18.25 -7.21 12.91
C ASP A 5 -19.11 -7.74 14.08
N GLU A 6 -20.40 -7.45 14.07
CA GLU A 6 -21.36 -7.89 15.09
C GLU A 6 -21.51 -9.44 15.17
N ASN A 7 -21.13 -10.16 14.09
CA ASN A 7 -21.13 -11.61 14.02
C ASN A 7 -19.76 -12.21 14.35
N GLY A 8 -18.79 -11.41 14.80
CA GLY A 8 -17.43 -11.82 15.09
C GLY A 8 -16.57 -12.10 13.84
N GLN A 9 -17.04 -11.70 12.66
CA GLN A 9 -16.34 -11.91 11.40
C GLN A 9 -15.49 -10.68 11.06
N TYR A 10 -14.23 -10.91 10.68
CA TYR A 10 -13.32 -9.80 10.31
C TYR A 10 -13.79 -9.13 9.00
N VAL A 11 -13.88 -7.80 9.07
CA VAL A 11 -14.14 -6.90 7.95
C VAL A 11 -13.15 -5.73 7.99
N SER A 12 -12.96 -5.03 6.88
CA SER A 12 -12.15 -3.82 6.86
C SER A 12 -12.78 -2.72 6.02
N TYR A 13 -12.83 -1.53 6.59
CA TYR A 13 -13.34 -0.33 5.94
C TYR A 13 -12.20 0.67 5.73
N SER A 14 -12.38 1.52 4.73
CA SER A 14 -11.52 2.67 4.51
C SER A 14 -12.15 3.94 5.06
N ALA A 15 -11.32 4.79 5.65
CA ALA A 15 -11.68 6.06 6.24
C ALA A 15 -10.65 7.13 5.84
N PHE A 16 -10.97 8.40 6.01
CA PHE A 16 -9.98 9.48 5.89
C PHE A 16 -9.70 10.12 7.24
N VAL A 17 -8.52 10.71 7.34
CA VAL A 17 -8.10 11.56 8.46
C VAL A 17 -7.53 12.85 7.88
N ASP A 18 -8.08 13.99 8.31
CA ASP A 18 -7.56 15.30 7.96
C ASP A 18 -6.61 15.79 9.05
N PHE A 19 -5.44 16.24 8.64
CA PHE A 19 -4.43 16.83 9.51
C PHE A 19 -4.38 18.34 9.32
N ASN A 20 -4.00 19.04 10.40
CA ASN A 20 -3.71 20.47 10.33
C ASN A 20 -2.47 20.69 9.44
N ARG A 21 -2.61 21.49 8.37
CA ARG A 21 -1.51 21.76 7.44
C ARG A 21 -0.29 22.39 8.11
N LYS A 22 -0.47 23.15 9.21
CA LYS A 22 0.62 23.79 9.95
C LYS A 22 1.22 22.89 11.04
N ASN A 23 0.49 21.86 11.45
CA ASN A 23 0.93 20.88 12.45
C ASN A 23 0.44 19.48 12.04
N LEU A 24 1.28 18.75 11.30
CA LEU A 24 0.94 17.45 10.72
C LEU A 24 0.74 16.32 11.76
N PHE A 25 0.91 16.59 13.04
CA PHE A 25 0.53 15.68 14.14
C PHE A 25 -0.86 15.96 14.71
N GLU A 26 -1.46 17.10 14.36
CA GLU A 26 -2.79 17.47 14.83
C GLU A 26 -3.87 16.95 13.88
N ILE A 27 -4.67 16.00 14.38
CA ILE A 27 -5.84 15.49 13.68
C ILE A 27 -6.97 16.52 13.80
N VAL A 28 -7.44 17.03 12.66
CA VAL A 28 -8.54 18.00 12.59
C VAL A 28 -9.87 17.28 12.44
N LYS A 29 -9.88 16.18 11.68
CA LYS A 29 -11.10 15.44 11.40
C LYS A 29 -10.80 13.98 11.10
N ILE A 30 -11.69 13.10 11.52
CA ILE A 30 -11.76 11.69 11.11
C ILE A 30 -13.14 11.48 10.49
N SER A 31 -13.22 10.72 9.38
CA SER A 31 -14.52 10.39 8.80
C SER A 31 -15.37 9.58 9.79
N GLU A 32 -16.62 9.98 9.99
CA GLU A 32 -17.57 9.31 10.89
C GLU A 32 -18.08 7.99 10.29
N THR A 33 -18.06 7.88 8.98
CA THR A 33 -18.51 6.72 8.22
C THR A 33 -17.43 6.27 7.25
N PRO A 34 -17.44 4.99 6.83
CA PRO A 34 -16.55 4.51 5.77
C PRO A 34 -16.73 5.34 4.48
N ILE A 35 -15.59 5.62 3.81
CA ILE A 35 -15.60 6.36 2.53
C ILE A 35 -15.96 5.46 1.33
N LEU A 36 -15.86 4.14 1.52
CA LEU A 36 -16.25 3.09 0.56
C LEU A 36 -17.11 2.06 1.28
N THR A 37 -18.22 1.67 0.66
CA THR A 37 -19.06 0.56 1.14
C THR A 37 -18.38 -0.78 0.83
N LEU A 38 -18.71 -1.80 1.60
CA LEU A 38 -18.39 -3.19 1.23
C LEU A 38 -19.10 -3.58 -0.06
N GLY A 39 -18.61 -4.62 -0.71
CA GLY A 39 -19.25 -5.22 -1.87
C GLY A 39 -20.50 -6.02 -1.51
N GLU A 40 -21.27 -6.36 -2.52
CA GLU A 40 -22.41 -7.27 -2.40
C GLU A 40 -21.92 -8.70 -2.18
N LEU A 41 -22.82 -9.57 -1.76
CA LEU A 41 -22.56 -11.00 -1.56
C LEU A 41 -21.91 -11.62 -2.81
N GLY A 42 -20.74 -12.21 -2.63
CA GLY A 42 -19.96 -12.88 -3.68
C GLY A 42 -19.07 -11.94 -4.51
N THR A 43 -19.02 -10.64 -4.24
CA THR A 43 -18.06 -9.75 -4.90
C THR A 43 -16.67 -9.84 -4.29
N PHE A 44 -15.65 -9.39 -5.03
CA PHE A 44 -14.25 -9.48 -4.61
C PHE A 44 -13.92 -8.64 -3.36
N ASP A 45 -14.77 -7.70 -2.98
CA ASP A 45 -14.60 -6.73 -1.89
C ASP A 45 -15.72 -6.83 -0.83
N GLU A 46 -16.35 -8.00 -0.73
CA GLU A 46 -17.43 -8.28 0.22
C GLU A 46 -17.02 -8.06 1.68
N PHE A 47 -15.77 -8.38 2.03
CA PHE A 47 -15.27 -8.28 3.41
C PHE A 47 -14.28 -7.14 3.64
N GLY A 48 -13.90 -6.39 2.60
CA GLY A 48 -13.02 -5.24 2.80
C GLY A 48 -12.71 -4.41 1.58
N THR A 49 -12.46 -3.12 1.82
CA THR A 49 -12.13 -2.09 0.81
C THR A 49 -10.86 -1.32 1.18
N TYR A 50 -9.78 -2.03 1.52
CA TYR A 50 -8.54 -1.48 2.07
C TYR A 50 -7.32 -2.26 1.52
N PRO A 51 -6.15 -1.61 1.31
CA PRO A 51 -5.86 -0.17 1.41
C PRO A 51 -6.37 0.64 0.20
N VAL A 52 -6.33 1.97 0.32
CA VAL A 52 -6.77 2.90 -0.74
C VAL A 52 -5.63 3.86 -1.11
N SER A 53 -5.48 4.11 -2.39
CA SER A 53 -4.63 5.17 -2.94
C SER A 53 -5.45 6.08 -3.82
N VAL A 54 -5.35 7.39 -3.62
CA VAL A 54 -6.16 8.38 -4.33
C VAL A 54 -5.31 9.27 -5.21
N PHE A 55 -5.91 9.78 -6.28
CA PHE A 55 -5.34 10.79 -7.14
C PHE A 55 -6.39 11.84 -7.50
N ARG A 56 -6.08 13.11 -7.27
CA ARG A 56 -6.96 14.23 -7.65
C ARG A 56 -6.83 14.51 -9.15
N ARG A 57 -7.97 14.48 -9.84
CA ARG A 57 -8.12 14.96 -11.21
C ARG A 57 -8.76 16.35 -11.19
N GLU A 58 -8.95 16.98 -12.34
CA GLU A 58 -9.52 18.34 -12.43
C GLU A 58 -10.89 18.47 -11.76
N ASN A 59 -11.78 17.50 -11.98
CA ASN A 59 -13.17 17.57 -11.54
C ASN A 59 -13.55 16.60 -10.43
N ASP A 60 -12.68 15.63 -10.09
CA ASP A 60 -12.98 14.57 -9.15
C ASP A 60 -11.69 13.99 -8.50
N ILE A 61 -11.89 12.98 -7.66
CA ILE A 61 -10.80 12.17 -7.11
C ILE A 61 -11.04 10.72 -7.50
N ILE A 62 -10.10 10.11 -8.20
CA ILE A 62 -10.10 8.67 -8.43
C ILE A 62 -9.38 7.95 -7.30
N ALA A 63 -9.93 6.84 -6.83
CA ALA A 63 -9.36 5.94 -5.85
C ALA A 63 -9.14 4.56 -6.45
N TYR A 64 -8.02 3.93 -6.10
CA TYR A 64 -7.75 2.51 -6.32
C TYR A 64 -7.66 1.85 -4.96
N TYR A 65 -8.36 0.74 -4.77
CA TYR A 65 -8.45 0.09 -3.46
C TYR A 65 -8.26 -1.42 -3.56
N GLY A 66 -7.71 -2.01 -2.50
CA GLY A 66 -7.69 -3.45 -2.33
C GLY A 66 -9.05 -3.93 -1.84
N GLY A 67 -9.75 -4.73 -2.64
CA GLY A 67 -10.94 -5.43 -2.21
C GLY A 67 -10.61 -6.87 -1.85
N TRP A 68 -11.10 -7.39 -0.72
CA TRP A 68 -10.82 -8.75 -0.32
C TRP A 68 -12.07 -9.54 0.06
N THR A 69 -11.99 -10.84 -0.21
CA THR A 69 -13.00 -11.82 0.21
C THR A 69 -12.33 -13.07 0.79
N ARG A 70 -13.08 -13.86 1.53
CA ARG A 70 -12.61 -15.08 2.18
C ARG A 70 -12.54 -16.23 1.20
N CYS A 71 -11.65 -17.17 1.49
CA CYS A 71 -11.50 -18.41 0.75
C CYS A 71 -11.48 -19.59 1.71
N GLU A 72 -11.68 -20.80 1.19
CA GLU A 72 -11.68 -22.01 2.00
C GLU A 72 -10.28 -22.54 2.27
N SER A 73 -9.45 -22.68 1.22
CA SER A 73 -8.09 -23.25 1.32
C SER A 73 -7.00 -22.26 1.74
N ILE A 74 -7.25 -20.98 1.55
CA ILE A 74 -6.36 -19.87 1.95
C ILE A 74 -7.20 -18.83 2.69
N PRO A 75 -6.61 -17.99 3.57
CA PRO A 75 -7.39 -17.09 4.40
C PRO A 75 -8.24 -16.09 3.61
N PHE A 76 -7.73 -15.62 2.48
CA PHE A 76 -8.38 -14.59 1.66
C PHE A 76 -7.80 -14.52 0.25
N THR A 77 -8.57 -13.94 -0.65
CA THR A 77 -8.05 -13.40 -1.92
C THR A 77 -8.29 -11.90 -1.98
N VAL A 78 -7.44 -11.20 -2.76
CA VAL A 78 -7.51 -9.75 -2.92
C VAL A 78 -7.37 -9.39 -4.39
N ALA A 79 -8.16 -8.40 -4.82
CA ALA A 79 -8.05 -7.79 -6.14
C ALA A 79 -8.13 -6.25 -6.00
N ILE A 80 -7.79 -5.51 -7.06
CA ILE A 80 -7.78 -4.05 -7.04
C ILE A 80 -9.03 -3.53 -7.73
N GLY A 81 -9.84 -2.77 -7.00
CA GLY A 81 -10.98 -2.03 -7.53
C GLY A 81 -10.67 -0.55 -7.76
N ALA A 82 -11.61 0.14 -8.39
CA ALA A 82 -11.54 1.58 -8.57
C ALA A 82 -12.87 2.26 -8.22
N ALA A 83 -12.77 3.50 -7.71
CA ALA A 83 -13.92 4.31 -7.31
C ALA A 83 -13.64 5.79 -7.56
N VAL A 84 -14.70 6.60 -7.63
CA VAL A 84 -14.60 8.05 -7.88
C VAL A 84 -15.37 8.83 -6.82
N SER A 85 -14.80 9.93 -6.37
CA SER A 85 -15.42 10.90 -5.49
C SER A 85 -15.65 12.22 -6.23
N CYS A 86 -16.89 12.73 -6.19
CA CYS A 86 -17.27 14.06 -6.67
C CYS A 86 -17.51 15.05 -5.53
N ASP A 87 -17.29 14.66 -4.28
CA ASP A 87 -17.53 15.44 -3.06
C ASP A 87 -16.24 15.76 -2.29
N ASN A 88 -15.13 15.82 -3.01
CA ASN A 88 -13.82 16.14 -2.47
C ASN A 88 -13.22 15.06 -1.53
N GLY A 89 -13.53 13.78 -1.79
CA GLY A 89 -12.98 12.64 -1.08
C GLY A 89 -13.75 12.22 0.18
N LYS A 90 -14.93 12.79 0.42
CA LYS A 90 -15.76 12.43 1.57
C LYS A 90 -16.43 11.08 1.39
N THR A 91 -16.91 10.81 0.17
CA THR A 91 -17.48 9.52 -0.23
C THR A 91 -16.97 9.12 -1.61
N PHE A 92 -16.98 7.84 -1.90
CA PHE A 92 -16.57 7.28 -3.18
C PHE A 92 -17.62 6.32 -3.73
N THR A 93 -17.89 6.43 -5.01
CA THR A 93 -18.74 5.51 -5.77
C THR A 93 -17.86 4.57 -6.59
N LYS A 94 -18.02 3.26 -6.42
CA LYS A 94 -17.28 2.24 -7.18
C LYS A 94 -17.57 2.38 -8.68
N LEU A 95 -16.56 2.18 -9.52
CA LEU A 95 -16.73 2.20 -10.99
C LEU A 95 -17.46 0.97 -11.52
N GLY A 96 -17.53 -0.10 -10.75
CA GLY A 96 -18.24 -1.31 -11.07
C GLY A 96 -18.26 -2.29 -9.90
N ALA A 97 -19.01 -3.36 -10.00
CA ALA A 97 -19.08 -4.44 -9.00
C ALA A 97 -17.87 -5.39 -9.07
N GLY A 98 -17.20 -5.47 -10.20
CA GLY A 98 -16.00 -6.28 -10.40
C GLY A 98 -14.70 -5.50 -10.17
N PRO A 99 -13.57 -6.22 -10.04
CA PRO A 99 -12.26 -5.59 -9.88
C PRO A 99 -11.73 -5.00 -11.18
N LEU A 100 -10.94 -3.94 -11.08
CA LEU A 100 -10.18 -3.34 -12.17
C LEU A 100 -8.98 -4.21 -12.56
N LEU A 101 -8.24 -4.72 -11.55
CA LEU A 101 -7.16 -5.68 -11.72
C LEU A 101 -7.38 -6.88 -10.81
N THR A 102 -7.29 -8.06 -11.40
CA THR A 102 -7.42 -9.34 -10.71
C THR A 102 -6.36 -10.33 -11.21
N SER A 103 -6.36 -11.53 -10.69
CA SER A 103 -5.46 -12.62 -11.08
C SER A 103 -5.50 -12.89 -12.58
N THR A 104 -4.35 -13.30 -13.12
CA THR A 104 -4.15 -13.68 -14.53
C THR A 104 -3.24 -14.92 -14.61
N LEU A 105 -2.98 -15.41 -15.82
CA LEU A 105 -2.03 -16.51 -16.03
C LEU A 105 -0.64 -16.25 -15.44
N ASN A 106 -0.18 -14.99 -15.46
CA ASN A 106 1.15 -14.61 -14.97
C ASN A 106 1.15 -14.04 -13.55
N GLU A 107 -0.04 -13.81 -12.99
CA GLU A 107 -0.26 -13.29 -11.63
C GLU A 107 -1.44 -14.04 -11.01
N PRO A 108 -1.26 -15.31 -10.63
CA PRO A 108 -2.38 -16.19 -10.26
C PRO A 108 -2.91 -15.96 -8.83
N PHE A 109 -2.22 -15.17 -8.03
CA PHE A 109 -2.53 -14.98 -6.61
C PHE A 109 -3.07 -13.58 -6.33
N VAL A 110 -3.02 -13.15 -5.08
CA VAL A 110 -3.53 -11.86 -4.59
C VAL A 110 -2.88 -10.66 -5.27
N LEU A 111 -3.67 -9.64 -5.56
CA LEU A 111 -3.21 -8.31 -5.96
C LEU A 111 -3.74 -7.29 -4.96
N SER A 112 -2.86 -6.53 -4.31
CA SER A 112 -3.22 -5.62 -3.23
C SER A 112 -2.33 -4.36 -3.20
N GLY A 113 -2.57 -3.49 -2.24
CA GLY A 113 -1.72 -2.35 -1.92
C GLY A 113 -1.48 -1.41 -3.10
N PRO A 114 -2.51 -0.99 -3.84
CA PRO A 114 -2.33 -0.11 -4.98
C PRO A 114 -1.73 1.23 -4.53
N LYS A 115 -0.79 1.74 -5.31
CA LYS A 115 -0.23 3.08 -5.18
C LYS A 115 -0.16 3.74 -6.54
N ILE A 116 -0.91 4.81 -6.69
CA ILE A 116 -1.07 5.53 -7.95
C ILE A 116 -0.22 6.79 -7.98
N ARG A 117 0.41 7.05 -9.12
CA ARG A 117 1.08 8.31 -9.45
C ARG A 117 0.88 8.63 -10.92
N LYS A 118 1.03 9.91 -11.26
CA LYS A 118 1.03 10.38 -12.65
C LYS A 118 2.31 11.19 -12.88
N PHE A 119 3.12 10.76 -13.84
CA PHE A 119 4.32 11.46 -14.25
C PHE A 119 4.24 11.72 -15.76
N ASN A 120 4.60 12.92 -16.21
CA ASN A 120 4.58 13.29 -17.63
C ASN A 120 3.26 12.93 -18.34
N ASN A 121 2.14 13.18 -17.68
CA ASN A 121 0.78 12.88 -18.14
C ASN A 121 0.46 11.37 -18.35
N HIS A 122 1.31 10.46 -17.92
CA HIS A 122 1.13 9.01 -17.98
C HIS A 122 0.91 8.45 -16.58
N TRP A 123 0.05 7.42 -16.45
CA TRP A 123 -0.34 6.82 -15.18
C TRP A 123 0.53 5.64 -14.83
N TYR A 124 0.89 5.52 -13.56
CA TYR A 124 1.66 4.41 -13.01
C TYR A 124 0.98 3.89 -11.77
N LEU A 125 0.83 2.58 -11.70
CA LEU A 125 0.25 1.85 -10.57
C LEU A 125 1.27 0.84 -10.07
N TRP A 126 1.84 1.08 -8.90
CA TRP A 126 2.58 0.06 -8.17
C TRP A 126 1.62 -0.71 -7.29
N TYR A 127 1.82 -2.01 -7.20
CA TYR A 127 0.95 -2.89 -6.43
C TYR A 127 1.74 -4.08 -5.89
N VAL A 128 1.14 -4.74 -4.89
CA VAL A 128 1.61 -5.99 -4.32
C VAL A 128 1.01 -7.13 -5.13
N ALA A 129 1.84 -8.03 -5.65
CA ALA A 129 1.42 -9.25 -6.33
C ALA A 129 1.91 -10.48 -5.57
N GLY A 130 0.98 -11.37 -5.19
CA GLY A 130 1.29 -12.66 -4.63
C GLY A 130 2.08 -13.51 -5.63
N THR A 131 3.09 -14.22 -5.13
CA THR A 131 3.93 -15.12 -5.93
C THR A 131 3.71 -16.58 -5.56
N ARG A 132 3.38 -16.85 -4.31
CA ARG A 132 3.00 -18.18 -3.80
C ARG A 132 2.37 -18.09 -2.41
N TRP A 133 1.82 -19.21 -1.95
CA TRP A 133 1.44 -19.42 -0.55
C TRP A 133 2.38 -20.44 0.07
N ILE A 134 2.72 -20.23 1.34
CA ILE A 134 3.54 -21.14 2.15
C ILE A 134 2.68 -21.66 3.30
N GLU A 135 2.63 -22.97 3.48
CA GLU A 135 1.99 -23.55 4.67
C GLU A 135 2.81 -23.22 5.92
N ASN A 136 2.13 -22.76 6.96
CA ASN A 136 2.72 -22.43 8.24
C ASN A 136 1.74 -22.80 9.37
N ASN A 137 1.92 -23.97 9.97
CA ASN A 137 1.10 -24.47 11.08
C ASN A 137 -0.43 -24.27 10.85
N ASP A 138 -0.95 -24.80 9.77
CA ASP A 138 -2.35 -24.71 9.33
C ASP A 138 -2.84 -23.29 8.96
N LYS A 139 -1.93 -22.33 8.85
CA LYS A 139 -2.23 -20.97 8.38
C LYS A 139 -1.35 -20.62 7.18
N PRO A 140 -1.86 -20.77 5.96
CA PRO A 140 -1.11 -20.35 4.77
C PRO A 140 -0.76 -18.86 4.84
N GLU A 141 0.52 -18.55 4.57
CA GLU A 141 1.06 -17.19 4.49
C GLU A 141 1.39 -16.85 3.04
N ALA A 142 0.96 -15.67 2.60
CA ALA A 142 1.24 -15.21 1.25
C ALA A 142 2.67 -14.67 1.14
N VAL A 143 3.40 -15.10 0.11
CA VAL A 143 4.63 -14.42 -0.36
C VAL A 143 4.24 -13.47 -1.48
N TYR A 144 4.71 -12.23 -1.41
CA TYR A 144 4.34 -11.20 -2.36
C TYR A 144 5.48 -10.23 -2.65
N LYS A 145 5.46 -9.69 -3.87
CA LYS A 145 6.48 -8.77 -4.39
C LYS A 145 5.82 -7.51 -4.95
N ILE A 146 6.61 -6.46 -5.08
CA ILE A 146 6.18 -5.22 -5.72
C ILE A 146 6.28 -5.39 -7.24
N ARG A 147 5.18 -5.05 -7.92
CA ARG A 147 5.07 -4.98 -9.37
C ARG A 147 4.51 -3.64 -9.82
N MET A 148 4.54 -3.40 -11.12
CA MET A 148 4.08 -2.15 -11.72
C MET A 148 3.22 -2.43 -12.94
N ALA A 149 2.24 -1.56 -13.15
CA ALA A 149 1.49 -1.39 -14.37
C ALA A 149 1.50 0.08 -14.79
N ASP A 150 1.36 0.34 -16.07
CA ASP A 150 1.23 1.67 -16.64
C ASP A 150 -0.04 1.81 -17.48
N SER A 151 -0.52 3.04 -17.67
CA SER A 151 -1.77 3.33 -18.37
C SER A 151 -1.79 4.76 -18.93
N ASP A 152 -2.48 4.95 -20.04
CA ASP A 152 -2.76 6.27 -20.61
C ASP A 152 -3.98 6.94 -20.00
N ASP A 153 -4.95 6.17 -19.51
CA ASP A 153 -6.26 6.66 -19.03
C ASP A 153 -6.56 6.37 -17.55
N GLY A 154 -5.73 5.56 -16.87
CA GLY A 154 -5.94 5.14 -15.49
C GLY A 154 -6.99 4.02 -15.30
N ILE A 155 -7.47 3.44 -16.39
CA ILE A 155 -8.49 2.36 -16.39
C ILE A 155 -7.95 1.11 -17.08
N HIS A 156 -7.32 1.26 -18.24
CA HIS A 156 -6.75 0.16 -18.99
C HIS A 156 -5.26 0.05 -18.70
N TRP A 157 -4.88 -1.01 -17.96
CA TRP A 157 -3.54 -1.17 -17.41
C TRP A 157 -2.72 -2.22 -18.14
N LYS A 158 -1.50 -1.86 -18.54
CA LYS A 158 -0.48 -2.77 -19.06
C LYS A 158 0.41 -3.21 -17.90
N ARG A 159 0.37 -4.51 -17.57
CA ARG A 159 1.15 -5.08 -16.46
C ARG A 159 2.51 -5.56 -16.94
N THR A 160 3.57 -5.25 -16.21
CA THR A 160 4.90 -5.80 -16.49
C THR A 160 5.01 -7.26 -16.04
N CYS A 161 4.25 -7.68 -15.05
CA CYS A 161 4.27 -9.00 -14.39
C CYS A 161 5.67 -9.39 -13.88
N LYS A 162 6.56 -8.42 -13.67
CA LYS A 162 7.93 -8.61 -13.16
C LYS A 162 8.06 -8.02 -11.77
N ASN A 163 8.78 -8.72 -10.89
CA ASN A 163 9.19 -8.16 -9.61
C ASN A 163 10.23 -7.07 -9.88
N ILE A 164 10.01 -5.87 -9.37
CA ILE A 164 10.85 -4.70 -9.70
C ILE A 164 11.88 -4.39 -8.63
N ILE A 165 11.75 -4.96 -7.43
CA ILE A 165 12.71 -4.80 -6.33
C ILE A 165 13.31 -6.17 -5.99
N GLU A 166 14.63 -6.24 -5.92
CA GLU A 166 15.34 -7.45 -5.52
C GLU A 166 15.11 -7.81 -4.04
N SER A 167 15.10 -9.10 -3.72
CA SER A 167 15.09 -9.61 -2.34
C SER A 167 16.48 -9.49 -1.73
N ARG A 168 16.58 -9.16 -0.44
CA ARG A 168 17.87 -9.03 0.28
C ARG A 168 17.97 -9.85 1.56
N ILE A 169 16.85 -10.12 2.22
CA ILE A 169 16.88 -10.85 3.51
C ILE A 169 16.64 -12.35 3.36
N GLU A 170 15.84 -12.75 2.38
CA GLU A 170 15.59 -14.15 2.00
C GLU A 170 14.94 -14.18 0.61
N GLU A 171 14.89 -15.34 -0.06
CA GLU A 171 14.26 -15.49 -1.37
C GLU A 171 12.77 -15.10 -1.32
N ASP A 172 12.07 -15.53 -0.28
CA ASP A 172 10.66 -15.26 -0.03
C ASP A 172 10.38 -13.95 0.68
N GLU A 173 11.32 -13.02 0.71
CA GLU A 173 11.09 -11.68 1.25
C GLU A 173 9.77 -11.10 0.75
N CYS A 174 8.87 -10.76 1.66
CA CYS A 174 7.62 -10.07 1.33
C CYS A 174 7.86 -8.57 1.20
N GLN A 175 7.39 -7.95 0.11
CA GLN A 175 7.56 -6.53 -0.20
C GLN A 175 6.19 -5.87 -0.38
N ALA A 176 5.94 -4.73 0.25
CA ALA A 176 4.64 -4.07 0.21
C ALA A 176 4.73 -2.54 0.24
N SER A 177 3.60 -1.91 -0.02
CA SER A 177 3.37 -0.46 0.12
C SER A 177 4.44 0.40 -0.54
N PRO A 178 4.75 0.19 -1.83
CA PRO A 178 5.66 1.07 -2.55
C PRO A 178 5.06 2.46 -2.66
N ASP A 179 5.85 3.49 -2.40
CA ASP A 179 5.47 4.88 -2.65
C ASP A 179 6.57 5.60 -3.41
N VAL A 180 6.22 6.10 -4.61
CA VAL A 180 7.18 6.67 -5.56
C VAL A 180 6.98 8.17 -5.68
N PHE A 181 8.09 8.91 -5.70
CA PHE A 181 8.13 10.33 -6.00
C PHE A 181 9.32 10.66 -6.90
N PHE A 182 9.27 11.81 -7.57
CA PHE A 182 10.33 12.27 -8.45
C PHE A 182 11.07 13.45 -7.82
N MET A 183 12.37 13.36 -7.74
CA MET A 183 13.22 14.43 -7.19
C MET A 183 14.62 14.37 -7.81
N GLN A 184 15.20 15.51 -8.11
CA GLN A 184 16.58 15.65 -8.63
C GLN A 184 16.89 14.74 -9.84
N GLY A 185 15.92 14.61 -10.76
CA GLY A 185 16.09 13.84 -12.00
C GLY A 185 15.95 12.32 -11.85
N LYS A 186 15.58 11.82 -10.66
CA LYS A 186 15.39 10.39 -10.39
C LYS A 186 14.03 10.10 -9.76
N TYR A 187 13.56 8.89 -9.94
CA TYR A 187 12.42 8.33 -9.21
C TYR A 187 12.93 7.64 -7.96
N HIS A 188 12.32 7.95 -6.84
CA HIS A 188 12.64 7.41 -5.52
C HIS A 188 11.46 6.60 -5.03
N MET A 189 11.70 5.43 -4.47
CA MET A 189 10.67 4.56 -3.91
C MET A 189 11.03 4.24 -2.47
N PHE A 190 10.12 4.56 -1.55
CA PHE A 190 10.08 3.91 -0.25
C PHE A 190 9.07 2.77 -0.29
N PHE A 191 9.41 1.66 0.35
CA PHE A 191 8.55 0.48 0.44
C PHE A 191 8.78 -0.19 1.79
N CYS A 192 7.98 -1.17 2.15
CA CYS A 192 8.30 -1.99 3.31
C CYS A 192 8.55 -3.43 2.91
N TYR A 193 9.41 -4.11 3.68
CA TYR A 193 9.75 -5.51 3.49
C TYR A 193 9.82 -6.25 4.82
N LYS A 194 9.59 -7.55 4.79
CA LYS A 194 9.66 -8.44 5.95
C LYS A 194 10.01 -9.86 5.53
N TYR A 195 10.37 -10.67 6.51
CA TYR A 195 10.44 -12.12 6.31
C TYR A 195 9.04 -12.70 6.02
N SER A 196 8.99 -13.77 5.25
CA SER A 196 7.74 -14.45 4.90
C SER A 196 7.06 -15.10 6.09
N LEU A 197 7.84 -15.68 6.99
CA LEU A 197 7.39 -16.41 8.19
C LEU A 197 7.92 -15.78 9.47
N ASN A 198 7.19 -16.00 10.58
CA ASN A 198 7.58 -15.56 11.93
C ASN A 198 7.83 -14.05 12.05
N PHE A 199 7.16 -13.25 11.25
CA PHE A 199 7.35 -11.80 11.13
C PHE A 199 6.72 -10.97 12.26
N ILE A 200 6.12 -11.61 13.26
CA ILE A 200 5.59 -10.93 14.45
C ILE A 200 6.72 -10.59 15.44
N ASN A 201 7.85 -11.25 15.32
CA ASN A 201 9.02 -11.02 16.16
C ASN A 201 9.86 -9.84 15.67
N ASN A 202 10.56 -9.15 16.57
CA ASN A 202 11.30 -7.91 16.34
C ASN A 202 12.28 -7.98 15.16
N ASP A 203 12.99 -9.09 15.01
CA ASP A 203 14.04 -9.23 13.98
C ASP A 203 13.47 -9.52 12.60
N ARG A 204 12.24 -10.05 12.51
CA ARG A 204 11.62 -10.52 11.28
C ARG A 204 10.44 -9.65 10.80
N GLY A 205 10.11 -8.64 11.59
CA GLY A 205 9.03 -7.69 11.30
C GLY A 205 9.34 -6.76 10.13
N TYR A 206 8.36 -5.94 9.78
CA TYR A 206 8.53 -4.97 8.72
C TYR A 206 9.65 -3.96 9.00
N ARG A 207 10.40 -3.67 7.93
CA ARG A 207 11.35 -2.54 7.83
C ARG A 207 10.98 -1.73 6.59
N ILE A 208 11.37 -0.45 6.58
CA ILE A 208 11.27 0.38 5.38
C ILE A 208 12.52 0.17 4.56
N GLY A 209 12.34 -0.04 3.27
CA GLY A 209 13.38 -0.12 2.26
C GLY A 209 13.34 1.09 1.35
N TYR A 210 14.43 1.31 0.63
CA TYR A 210 14.57 2.37 -0.34
C TYR A 210 15.16 1.85 -1.63
N ALA A 211 14.64 2.36 -2.75
CA ALA A 211 15.19 2.14 -4.07
C ALA A 211 15.09 3.41 -4.92
N TYR A 212 15.90 3.52 -5.95
CA TYR A 212 15.82 4.60 -6.92
C TYR A 212 15.97 4.09 -8.35
N SER A 213 15.46 4.87 -9.31
CA SER A 213 15.51 4.55 -10.74
C SER A 213 15.57 5.84 -11.56
N GLU A 214 16.22 5.80 -12.72
CA GLU A 214 16.21 6.88 -13.71
C GLU A 214 15.05 6.72 -14.73
N ASN A 215 14.50 5.53 -14.87
CA ASN A 215 13.55 5.18 -15.93
C ASN A 215 12.30 4.42 -15.45
N MET A 216 12.13 4.19 -14.14
CA MET A 216 11.06 3.39 -13.52
C MET A 216 11.04 1.89 -13.90
N ILE A 217 12.02 1.43 -14.67
CA ILE A 217 12.16 0.03 -15.10
C ILE A 217 13.25 -0.66 -14.28
N ASP A 218 14.42 -0.03 -14.23
CA ASP A 218 15.61 -0.55 -13.55
C ASP A 218 15.73 0.13 -12.19
N TRP A 219 15.40 -0.60 -11.12
CA TRP A 219 15.45 -0.10 -9.77
C TRP A 219 16.69 -0.59 -9.04
N ILE A 220 17.40 0.33 -8.41
CA ILE A 220 18.56 0.06 -7.57
C ILE A 220 18.12 0.19 -6.12
N ARG A 221 18.11 -0.94 -5.41
CA ARG A 221 17.77 -0.97 -3.97
C ARG A 221 18.99 -0.58 -3.13
N ASP A 222 18.81 0.38 -2.23
CA ASP A 222 19.84 0.83 -1.29
C ASP A 222 19.24 1.20 0.07
N ASP A 223 18.96 0.19 0.89
CA ASP A 223 18.30 0.38 2.18
C ASP A 223 19.12 1.21 3.17
N THR A 224 20.41 1.47 2.91
CA THR A 224 21.23 2.35 3.75
C THR A 224 20.81 3.82 3.67
N LYS A 225 20.05 4.19 2.62
CA LYS A 225 19.54 5.54 2.38
C LYS A 225 18.12 5.78 2.91
N VAL A 226 17.54 4.84 3.64
CA VAL A 226 16.18 5.01 4.21
C VAL A 226 16.11 6.17 5.20
N GLY A 227 17.13 6.37 6.01
CA GLY A 227 17.22 7.46 6.98
C GLY A 227 16.44 7.27 8.29
N ILE A 228 15.60 6.23 8.39
CA ILE A 228 14.90 5.85 9.62
C ILE A 228 14.99 4.33 9.83
N ASP A 229 14.93 3.90 11.09
CA ASP A 229 14.80 2.50 11.48
C ASP A 229 13.89 2.40 12.70
N ILE A 230 13.67 1.19 13.23
CA ILE A 230 12.94 0.99 14.47
C ILE A 230 13.60 1.71 15.64
N SER A 231 12.78 2.20 16.55
CA SER A 231 13.26 2.78 17.81
C SER A 231 13.76 1.68 18.77
N SER A 232 14.62 2.04 19.72
CA SER A 232 15.07 1.11 20.76
C SER A 232 13.93 0.64 21.67
N GLU A 233 12.91 1.46 21.83
CA GLU A 233 11.71 1.20 22.65
C GLU A 233 10.50 1.95 22.12
N GLY A 234 9.30 1.59 22.58
CA GLY A 234 8.08 2.32 22.28
C GLY A 234 7.25 1.74 21.14
N TRP A 235 6.43 2.59 20.54
CA TRP A 235 5.36 2.23 19.61
C TRP A 235 5.85 1.70 18.24
N ASP A 236 7.08 1.95 17.86
CA ASP A 236 7.71 1.54 16.59
C ASP A 236 8.99 0.70 16.80
N SER A 237 9.19 0.14 18.00
CA SER A 237 10.40 -0.61 18.37
C SER A 237 10.48 -2.01 17.78
N GLN A 238 9.41 -2.54 17.19
CA GLN A 238 9.38 -3.89 16.61
C GLN A 238 9.27 -3.87 15.09
N SER A 239 8.58 -2.88 14.54
CA SER A 239 8.38 -2.75 13.10
C SER A 239 8.04 -1.33 12.69
N ILE A 240 8.49 -0.95 11.49
CA ILE A 240 8.07 0.25 10.77
C ILE A 240 7.62 -0.17 9.38
N ALA A 241 6.44 0.31 8.94
CA ALA A 241 5.80 -0.19 7.73
C ALA A 241 4.94 0.86 7.02
N TYR A 242 4.52 0.54 5.81
CA TYR A 242 3.55 1.28 4.99
C TYR A 242 3.92 2.76 4.83
N PRO A 243 5.11 3.06 4.26
CA PRO A 243 5.52 4.43 4.00
C PRO A 243 4.52 5.11 3.06
N HIS A 244 4.19 6.37 3.37
CA HIS A 244 3.42 7.26 2.53
C HIS A 244 4.13 8.58 2.39
N VAL A 245 4.73 8.81 1.22
CA VAL A 245 5.51 10.01 0.91
C VAL A 245 4.63 11.07 0.28
N PHE A 246 4.77 12.30 0.74
CA PHE A 246 4.08 13.45 0.18
C PHE A 246 4.94 14.71 0.29
N GLU A 247 4.68 15.65 -0.61
CA GLU A 247 5.29 16.97 -0.59
C GLU A 247 4.29 18.00 -0.05
N LEU A 248 4.76 18.84 0.85
CA LEU A 248 4.03 19.97 1.38
C LEU A 248 4.97 21.16 1.55
N ASP A 249 4.63 22.29 0.94
CA ASP A 249 5.41 23.55 1.03
C ASP A 249 6.89 23.36 0.68
N ASN A 250 7.17 22.64 -0.43
CA ASN A 250 8.50 22.28 -0.92
C ASN A 250 9.32 21.41 0.06
N GLN A 251 8.66 20.76 0.99
CA GLN A 251 9.28 19.84 1.93
C GLN A 251 8.69 18.45 1.75
N ILE A 252 9.54 17.42 1.71
CA ILE A 252 9.14 16.02 1.60
C ILE A 252 8.97 15.43 3.00
N TYR A 253 7.85 14.77 3.20
CA TYR A 253 7.47 14.06 4.41
C TYR A 253 7.11 12.62 4.11
N MET A 254 7.20 11.77 5.12
CA MET A 254 6.76 10.37 5.05
C MET A 254 6.01 10.00 6.33
N TYR A 255 4.72 9.65 6.21
CA TYR A 255 4.02 8.92 7.25
C TYR A 255 4.40 7.44 7.21
N TYR A 256 4.48 6.80 8.37
CA TYR A 256 4.72 5.37 8.49
C TYR A 256 3.99 4.79 9.70
N LEU A 257 3.68 3.49 9.66
CA LEU A 257 3.04 2.78 10.74
C LEU A 257 4.08 2.12 11.63
N GLY A 258 3.82 2.07 12.93
CA GLY A 258 4.63 1.34 13.91
C GLY A 258 4.15 -0.09 14.14
N ASN A 259 4.41 -0.59 15.35
CA ASN A 259 4.21 -1.97 15.77
C ASN A 259 2.81 -2.51 15.46
N LEU A 260 2.76 -3.81 15.08
CA LEU A 260 1.54 -4.52 14.70
C LEU A 260 0.73 -3.76 13.63
N VAL A 261 1.44 -3.25 12.62
CA VAL A 261 0.83 -2.54 11.48
C VAL A 261 -0.03 -1.36 11.94
N GLY A 262 0.57 -0.49 12.77
CA GLY A 262 -0.04 0.74 13.26
C GLY A 262 -1.05 0.57 14.40
N LYS A 263 -1.12 -0.60 15.04
CA LYS A 263 -1.98 -0.77 16.23
C LYS A 263 -1.61 0.22 17.34
N PHE A 264 -0.34 0.53 17.47
CA PHE A 264 0.21 1.40 18.51
C PHE A 264 0.50 2.82 18.02
N GLY A 265 0.20 3.13 16.76
CA GLY A 265 0.33 4.47 16.23
C GLY A 265 1.03 4.54 14.87
N PHE A 266 1.24 5.77 14.43
CA PHE A 266 1.97 6.12 13.21
C PHE A 266 2.88 7.31 13.48
N GLY A 267 3.95 7.43 12.70
CA GLY A 267 4.94 8.50 12.79
C GLY A 267 5.03 9.33 11.53
N LEU A 268 5.71 10.44 11.64
CA LEU A 268 6.03 11.35 10.57
C LEU A 268 7.55 11.58 10.54
N ALA A 269 8.15 11.26 9.41
CA ALA A 269 9.53 11.63 9.09
C ALA A 269 9.55 12.81 8.11
N LYS A 270 10.59 13.63 8.19
CA LYS A 270 10.87 14.75 7.31
C LYS A 270 12.20 14.53 6.62
N LEU A 271 12.26 14.74 5.31
CA LEU A 271 13.52 14.69 4.58
C LEU A 271 14.32 15.99 4.84
N GLU A 272 15.44 15.88 5.53
CA GLU A 272 16.27 17.05 5.87
C GLU A 272 17.46 17.21 4.92
N ASN A 273 18.19 16.14 4.63
CA ASN A 273 19.36 16.19 3.77
C ASN A 273 19.31 15.04 2.75
N TYR A 274 19.19 15.37 1.49
CA TYR A 274 19.40 14.42 0.42
C TYR A 274 20.77 14.68 -0.22
N ASN A 275 21.73 13.84 0.12
CA ASN A 275 23.03 13.82 -0.57
C ASN A 275 22.92 12.83 -1.73
N SER A 276 22.99 13.36 -2.97
CA SER A 276 22.94 12.61 -4.24
C SER A 276 24.10 11.61 -4.39
#